data_e55504b864784ab446463ebf511348ce
#
_entry.id   e55504b864784ab446463ebf511348ce
#
_cell.length_a   1.000
_cell.length_b   1.000
_cell.length_c   1.000
_cell.angle_alpha   90.00
_cell.angle_beta   90.00
_cell.angle_gamma   90.00
#
_symmetry.space_group_name_H-M   'P 1'
#
loop_
_entity.id
_entity.type
_entity.pdbx_description
1 polymer ?
#
loop_
_entity_poly.entity_id
_entity_poly.type
_entity_poly.pdbx_seq_one_letter_code
_entity_poly.pdbx_strand_id
1 'polypeptide(L)' 'MGGALMEDSVKVRCPYCREWVDLYVDPDTTGVLVEDCSVCCRPWAVTIERNMGKLRVQVSRAQ' A
#
# COMPACT_ATOMS: atom_id res chain seq x y z
N MET A 1 7.04 -11.40 21.73
CA MET A 1 6.87 -11.01 21.34
C MET A 1 7.26 -10.45 20.37
N GLY A 2 7.56 -10.72 19.62
CA GLY A 2 8.01 -10.17 18.48
C GLY A 2 7.38 -8.99 18.00
N GLY A 3 6.57 -8.55 18.67
CA GLY A 3 5.83 -7.44 18.20
C GLY A 3 6.65 -6.25 17.86
N ALA A 4 7.91 -6.37 17.98
CA ALA A 4 8.74 -5.24 17.69
C ALA A 4 8.74 -4.83 16.24
N LEU A 5 8.20 -5.63 15.39
CA LEU A 5 8.27 -5.29 14.01
C LEU A 5 7.51 -4.05 13.70
N MET A 6 8.16 -3.19 13.00
CA MET A 6 7.57 -1.94 12.66
C MET A 6 6.94 -1.97 11.30
N GLU A 7 7.04 -3.06 10.63
CA GLU A 7 6.52 -3.11 9.27
C GLU A 7 5.02 -3.25 9.29
N ASP A 8 4.38 -2.40 8.58
CA ASP A 8 2.95 -2.50 8.36
C ASP A 8 2.72 -3.01 6.96
N SER A 9 2.16 -4.19 6.84
CA SER A 9 1.81 -4.69 5.54
C SER A 9 0.31 -4.66 5.39
N VAL A 10 -0.16 -4.23 4.24
CA VAL A 10 -1.57 -4.07 3.96
C VAL A 10 -1.88 -4.83 2.69
N LYS A 11 -2.97 -5.57 2.71
CA LYS A 11 -3.40 -6.23 1.49
C LYS A 11 -4.23 -5.26 0.68
N VAL A 12 -3.81 -5.07 -0.56
CA VAL A 12 -4.52 -4.20 -1.47
C VAL A 12 -4.82 -4.96 -2.74
N ARG A 13 -5.85 -4.52 -3.43
CA ARG A 13 -6.27 -5.18 -4.65
C ARG A 13 -5.82 -4.35 -5.83
N CYS A 14 -5.13 -4.99 -6.75
CA CYS A 14 -4.67 -4.31 -7.94
C CYS A 14 -5.85 -3.85 -8.78
N PRO A 15 -5.87 -2.59 -9.21
CA PRO A 15 -7.00 -2.11 -10.01
C PRO A 15 -6.97 -2.59 -11.46
N TYR A 16 -5.88 -3.24 -11.87
CA TYR A 16 -5.78 -3.76 -13.23
C TYR A 16 -6.08 -5.24 -13.27
N CYS A 17 -5.31 -6.04 -12.53
CA CYS A 17 -5.47 -7.49 -12.59
C CYS A 17 -6.33 -8.03 -11.46
N ARG A 18 -6.65 -7.20 -10.49
CA ARG A 18 -7.54 -7.53 -9.38
C ARG A 18 -7.01 -8.63 -8.47
N GLU A 19 -5.72 -8.82 -8.48
CA GLU A 19 -5.11 -9.75 -7.55
C GLU A 19 -4.77 -9.04 -6.26
N TRP A 20 -4.81 -9.78 -5.17
CA TRP A 20 -4.45 -9.23 -3.87
C TRP A 20 -2.94 -9.23 -3.74
N VAL A 21 -2.41 -8.11 -3.34
CA VAL A 21 -0.97 -7.92 -3.22
C VAL A 21 -0.67 -7.34 -1.85
N ASP A 22 0.36 -7.85 -1.21
CA ASP A 22 0.80 -7.28 0.05
C ASP A 22 1.65 -6.06 -0.21
N LEU A 23 1.31 -4.99 0.43
CA LEU A 23 2.03 -3.74 0.28
C LEU A 23 2.64 -3.37 1.62
N TYR A 24 3.94 -3.12 1.63
CA TYR A 24 4.62 -2.70 2.85
C TYR A 24 4.64 -1.20 2.92
N VAL A 25 4.26 -0.69 4.08
CA VAL A 25 4.17 0.75 4.29
C VAL A 25 5.04 1.09 5.48
N ASP A 26 5.99 1.99 5.26
CA ASP A 26 6.83 2.45 6.35
C ASP A 26 6.02 3.29 7.31
N PRO A 27 6.34 3.24 8.60
CA PRO A 27 5.58 4.00 9.58
C PRO A 27 5.61 5.50 9.36
N ASP A 28 6.64 5.99 8.69
CA ASP A 28 6.74 7.43 8.46
C ASP A 28 6.25 7.86 7.10
N THR A 29 5.77 6.93 6.31
CA THR A 29 5.35 7.24 4.96
C THR A 29 3.93 7.73 4.94
N THR A 30 3.70 8.88 4.32
CA THR A 30 2.36 9.39 4.10
C THR A 30 2.35 10.05 2.72
N GLY A 31 1.15 10.26 2.20
CA GLY A 31 1.00 10.93 0.92
C GLY A 31 0.76 9.95 -0.20
N VAL A 32 1.15 10.34 -1.40
CA VAL A 32 0.90 9.56 -2.59
C VAL A 32 2.21 9.00 -3.11
N LEU A 33 2.23 7.70 -3.35
CA LEU A 33 3.39 7.01 -3.87
C LEU A 33 3.01 6.30 -5.15
N VAL A 34 4.01 5.90 -5.92
CA VAL A 34 3.81 5.05 -7.07
C VAL A 34 4.44 3.70 -6.77
N GLU A 35 3.65 2.65 -6.88
CA GLU A 35 4.13 1.30 -6.65
C GLU A 35 3.74 0.43 -7.84
N ASP A 36 4.49 -0.61 -8.07
CA ASP A 36 4.21 -1.53 -9.16
C ASP A 36 3.54 -2.78 -8.63
N CYS A 37 2.57 -3.25 -9.38
CA CYS A 37 1.94 -4.52 -9.05
C CYS A 37 2.95 -5.65 -9.22
N SER A 38 3.01 -6.55 -8.27
CA SER A 38 3.93 -7.68 -8.36
C SER A 38 3.42 -8.77 -9.27
N VAL A 39 2.19 -8.67 -9.74
CA VAL A 39 1.60 -9.67 -10.61
C VAL A 39 1.58 -9.20 -12.05
N CYS A 40 1.01 -8.04 -12.31
CA CYS A 40 0.90 -7.55 -13.68
C CYS A 40 1.89 -6.44 -14.01
N CYS A 41 2.67 -6.01 -13.04
CA CYS A 41 3.73 -5.03 -13.23
C CYS A 41 3.24 -3.66 -13.68
N ARG A 42 2.01 -3.34 -13.43
CA ARG A 42 1.49 -2.03 -13.80
C ARG A 42 1.57 -1.08 -12.64
N PRO A 43 1.82 0.20 -12.88
CA PRO A 43 2.00 1.14 -11.79
C PRO A 43 0.67 1.56 -11.18
N TRP A 44 0.71 1.75 -9.86
CA TRP A 44 -0.44 2.22 -9.10
C TRP A 44 -0.11 3.55 -8.47
N ALA A 45 -1.12 4.35 -8.25
CA ALA A 45 -1.02 5.46 -7.33
C ALA A 45 -1.54 4.98 -5.99
N VAL A 46 -0.69 5.02 -4.99
CA VAL A 46 -1.02 4.56 -3.65
C VAL A 46 -1.11 5.77 -2.74
N THR A 47 -2.26 5.97 -2.14
CA THR A 47 -2.45 7.07 -1.21
C THR A 47 -2.44 6.52 0.20
N ILE A 48 -1.57 7.05 1.02
CA ILE A 48 -1.41 6.60 2.40
C ILE A 48 -1.77 7.74 3.33
N GLU A 49 -2.73 7.49 4.18
CA GLU A 49 -3.18 8.48 5.15
C GLU A 49 -3.10 7.90 6.54
N ARG A 50 -2.64 8.71 7.46
CA ARG A 50 -2.66 8.34 8.87
C ARG A 50 -3.47 9.38 9.60
N ASN A 51 -4.45 8.90 10.34
CA ASN A 51 -5.35 9.81 11.01
C ASN A 51 -5.68 9.23 12.37
N MET A 52 -5.24 9.90 13.42
CA MET A 52 -5.55 9.49 14.79
C MET A 52 -5.14 8.04 15.04
N GLY A 53 -3.97 7.67 14.58
CA GLY A 53 -3.46 6.34 14.78
C GLY A 53 -4.01 5.29 13.84
N LYS A 54 -4.83 5.68 12.90
CA LYS A 54 -5.38 4.75 11.94
C LYS A 54 -4.69 4.92 10.60
N LEU A 55 -4.45 3.81 9.96
CA LEU A 55 -3.79 3.78 8.66
C LEU A 55 -4.83 3.51 7.60
N ARG A 56 -4.86 4.33 6.58
CA ARG A 56 -5.73 4.14 5.43
C ARG A 56 -4.89 4.12 4.17
N VAL A 57 -5.09 3.10 3.37
CA VAL A 57 -4.35 2.94 2.12
C VAL A 57 -5.34 2.76 0.99
N GLN A 58 -5.20 3.56 -0.04
CA GLN A 58 -6.03 3.44 -1.24
C GLN A 58 -5.14 3.28 -2.44
N VAL A 59 -5.59 2.47 -3.37
CA VAL A 59 -4.83 2.19 -4.58
C VAL A 59 -5.72 2.54 -5.77
N SER A 60 -5.15 3.24 -6.74
CA SER A 60 -5.86 3.55 -7.96
C SER A 60 -4.88 3.46 -9.12
N ARG A 61 -5.43 3.49 -10.32
CA ARG A 61 -4.59 3.43 -11.50
C ARG A 61 -3.77 4.69 -11.60
N ALA A 62 -2.49 4.51 -11.94
CA ALA A 62 -1.61 5.64 -12.03
C ALA A 62 -1.73 6.36 -13.37
N GLN A 63 -2.44 5.78 -14.29
CA GLN A 63 -2.61 6.40 -15.59
C GLN A 63 -4.00 6.88 -15.78
#